data_4a0af6f524e8d7159eaff0f76a17ca5c
#
_entry.id   4a0af6f524e8d7159eaff0f76a17ca5c
#
_cell.length_a   1.000
_cell.length_b   1.000
_cell.length_c   1.000
_cell.angle_alpha   90.00
_cell.angle_beta   90.00
_cell.angle_gamma   90.00
#
_symmetry.space_group_name_H-M   'P 1'
#
loop_
_entity.id
_entity.type
_entity.pdbx_description
1 polymer ?
#
loop_
_entity_poly.entity_id
_entity_poly.type
_entity_poly.pdbx_seq_one_letter_code
_entity_poly.pdbx_strand_id
1 'polypeptide(L)'
;MQPPAGGGEDLRGSGMVEKMDEMKHILLKMKEDTLKEINKAMKSGTDTPTGEPSGDIYDQASSERDRELDLLLGDREREKLRNIDEALLKITDGEYGICEECEEEIPIGRLKIVPFARYCVRCKADIEKQQAQTKRFEEDRVYREIAMGEEEEV
;
A
#
# COMPACT_ATOMS: atom_id res chain seq x y z
N MET A 1 -2.21 -48.86 14.82
CA MET A 1 -3.08 -48.03 15.62
C MET A 1 -2.73 -46.58 15.40
N GLN A 2 -3.53 -45.91 14.60
CA GLN A 2 -3.30 -44.48 14.38
C GLN A 2 -3.75 -43.70 15.61
N PRO A 3 -2.94 -42.76 16.13
CA PRO A 3 -3.41 -41.86 17.14
C PRO A 3 -4.54 -41.02 16.56
N PRO A 4 -5.58 -40.70 17.32
CA PRO A 4 -6.63 -39.81 16.86
C PRO A 4 -6.02 -38.42 16.69
N ALA A 5 -5.59 -38.16 15.48
CA ALA A 5 -5.01 -36.86 15.12
C ALA A 5 -6.07 -35.74 15.05
N GLY A 6 -7.32 -36.04 15.37
CA GLY A 6 -8.43 -35.15 15.11
C GLY A 6 -8.74 -34.09 16.15
N GLY A 7 -8.28 -34.29 17.39
CA GLY A 7 -8.73 -33.42 18.49
C GLY A 7 -8.03 -32.07 18.63
N GLY A 8 -6.82 -31.98 18.10
CA GLY A 8 -6.05 -30.75 18.20
C GLY A 8 -6.06 -29.87 16.94
N GLU A 9 -6.33 -30.50 15.82
CA GLU A 9 -6.36 -29.79 14.52
C GLU A 9 -7.68 -29.05 14.28
N ASP A 10 -8.77 -29.60 14.74
CA ASP A 10 -10.10 -28.99 14.60
C ASP A 10 -10.22 -27.68 15.39
N LEU A 11 -9.61 -27.62 16.57
CA LEU A 11 -9.59 -26.39 17.37
C LEU A 11 -8.69 -25.33 16.77
N ARG A 12 -7.60 -25.74 16.13
CA ARG A 12 -6.72 -24.82 15.39
C ARG A 12 -7.36 -24.37 14.09
N GLY A 13 -8.02 -25.26 13.39
CA GLY A 13 -8.74 -24.97 12.17
C GLY A 13 -9.90 -24.00 12.42
N SER A 14 -10.68 -24.21 13.45
CA SER A 14 -11.79 -23.32 13.81
C SER A 14 -11.30 -21.93 14.20
N GLY A 15 -10.28 -21.81 15.05
CA GLY A 15 -9.70 -20.53 15.42
C GLY A 15 -9.02 -19.80 14.28
N MET A 16 -8.47 -20.52 13.32
CA MET A 16 -7.89 -19.96 12.11
C MET A 16 -8.95 -19.42 11.15
N VAL A 17 -10.04 -20.17 10.97
CA VAL A 17 -11.19 -19.74 10.15
C VAL A 17 -11.84 -18.50 10.73
N GLU A 18 -12.06 -18.44 12.03
CA GLU A 18 -12.60 -17.25 12.71
C GLU A 18 -11.70 -16.03 12.52
N LYS A 19 -10.38 -16.21 12.69
CA LYS A 19 -9.40 -15.13 12.46
C LYS A 19 -9.37 -14.68 11.00
N MET A 20 -9.49 -15.61 10.06
CA MET A 20 -9.58 -15.31 8.63
C MET A 20 -10.85 -14.54 8.30
N ASP A 21 -11.98 -14.91 8.90
CA ASP A 21 -13.24 -14.20 8.72
C ASP A 21 -13.19 -12.78 9.31
N GLU A 22 -12.57 -12.62 10.48
CA GLU A 22 -12.33 -11.29 11.07
C GLU A 22 -11.45 -10.43 10.17
N MET A 23 -10.36 -10.98 9.66
CA MET A 23 -9.45 -10.27 8.75
C MET A 23 -10.14 -9.92 7.44
N LYS A 24 -10.92 -10.82 6.90
CA LYS A 24 -11.75 -10.57 5.72
C LYS A 24 -12.71 -9.41 5.94
N HIS A 25 -13.35 -9.37 7.08
CA HIS A 25 -14.28 -8.30 7.43
C HIS A 25 -13.57 -6.95 7.56
N ILE A 26 -12.42 -6.93 8.22
CA ILE A 26 -11.57 -5.74 8.34
C ILE A 26 -11.12 -5.25 6.96
N LEU A 27 -10.67 -6.16 6.09
CA LEU A 27 -10.24 -5.82 4.73
C LEU A 27 -11.36 -5.27 3.88
N LEU A 28 -12.56 -5.83 3.96
CA LEU A 28 -13.74 -5.34 3.25
C LEU A 28 -14.13 -3.93 3.72
N LYS A 29 -14.06 -3.67 5.02
CA LYS A 29 -14.31 -2.35 5.58
C LYS A 29 -13.25 -1.35 5.12
N MET A 30 -11.98 -1.72 5.15
CA MET A 30 -10.89 -0.89 4.65
C MET A 30 -11.06 -0.58 3.15
N LYS A 31 -11.49 -1.56 2.38
CA LYS A 31 -11.80 -1.37 0.94
C LYS A 31 -12.89 -0.33 0.74
N GLU A 32 -13.97 -0.44 1.48
CA GLU A 32 -15.08 0.52 1.41
C GLU A 32 -14.62 1.93 1.77
N ASP A 33 -13.87 2.08 2.87
CA ASP A 33 -13.33 3.37 3.31
C ASP A 33 -12.36 3.96 2.28
N THR A 34 -11.48 3.13 1.71
CA THR A 34 -10.55 3.55 0.65
C THR A 34 -11.28 4.01 -0.61
N LEU A 35 -12.32 3.30 -1.02
CA LEU A 35 -13.16 3.70 -2.15
C LEU A 35 -13.87 5.05 -1.91
N LYS A 36 -14.32 5.29 -0.69
CA LYS A 36 -14.90 6.59 -0.30
C LYS A 36 -13.87 7.71 -0.39
N GLU A 37 -12.65 7.46 0.06
CA GLU A 37 -11.56 8.43 -0.02
C GLU A 37 -11.16 8.75 -1.47
N ILE A 38 -11.06 7.73 -2.33
CA ILE A 38 -10.80 7.90 -3.76
C ILE A 38 -11.90 8.73 -4.42
N ASN A 39 -13.16 8.41 -4.16
CA ASN A 39 -14.31 9.14 -4.71
C ASN A 39 -14.34 10.59 -4.23
N LYS A 40 -13.98 10.84 -2.97
CA LYS A 40 -13.86 12.19 -2.41
C LYS A 40 -12.76 12.99 -3.10
N ALA A 41 -11.59 12.39 -3.30
CA ALA A 41 -10.48 13.02 -4.01
C ALA A 41 -10.82 13.32 -5.48
N MET A 42 -11.52 12.42 -6.16
CA MET A 42 -12.00 12.63 -7.52
C MET A 42 -13.02 13.77 -7.62
N LYS A 43 -13.94 13.85 -6.66
CA LYS A 43 -14.94 14.93 -6.59
C LYS A 43 -14.31 16.29 -6.32
N SER A 44 -13.32 16.37 -5.43
CA SER A 44 -12.62 17.61 -5.16
C SER A 44 -11.79 18.10 -6.36
N GLY A 45 -11.36 17.20 -7.23
CA GLY A 45 -10.73 17.53 -8.51
C GLY A 45 -11.69 17.99 -9.60
N THR A 46 -12.98 17.65 -9.51
CA THR A 46 -14.01 18.03 -10.48
C THR A 46 -14.88 19.22 -10.05
N ASP A 47 -14.97 19.47 -8.76
CA ASP A 47 -15.59 20.67 -8.21
C ASP A 47 -14.65 21.88 -8.30
N THR A 48 -14.18 22.19 -9.48
CA THR A 48 -13.83 23.57 -9.75
C THR A 48 -15.15 24.34 -9.79
N PRO A 49 -15.39 25.24 -8.84
CA PRO A 49 -16.53 26.11 -8.98
C PRO A 49 -16.36 26.86 -10.30
N THR A 50 -17.26 26.63 -11.22
CA THR A 50 -17.42 27.43 -12.43
C THR A 50 -17.96 28.81 -12.05
N GLY A 51 -17.37 29.41 -11.05
CA GLY A 51 -17.69 30.71 -10.55
C GLY A 51 -16.43 31.53 -10.64
N GLU A 52 -16.49 32.50 -11.50
CA GLU A 52 -15.59 33.63 -11.65
C GLU A 52 -14.10 33.39 -11.37
N PRO A 53 -13.22 33.65 -12.32
CA PRO A 53 -11.80 33.75 -12.06
C PRO A 53 -11.51 35.01 -11.24
N SER A 54 -11.96 35.06 -9.99
CA SER A 54 -11.43 35.99 -9.02
C SER A 54 -10.06 35.49 -8.60
N GLY A 55 -9.18 35.43 -9.60
CA GLY A 55 -7.97 34.73 -9.45
C GLY A 55 -6.84 35.66 -9.08
N ASP A 56 -6.59 35.75 -7.81
CA ASP A 56 -5.24 35.97 -7.36
C ASP A 56 -4.38 34.77 -7.88
N ILE A 57 -3.26 35.06 -8.50
CA ILE A 57 -2.26 34.06 -8.97
C ILE A 57 -1.89 33.10 -7.83
N TYR A 58 -1.97 33.53 -6.59
CA TYR A 58 -1.76 32.72 -5.39
C TYR A 58 -2.81 31.64 -5.19
N ASP A 59 -4.07 31.93 -5.48
CA ASP A 59 -5.16 30.96 -5.36
C ASP A 59 -5.07 29.88 -6.43
N GLN A 60 -4.62 30.23 -7.64
CA GLN A 60 -4.38 29.26 -8.70
C GLN A 60 -3.19 28.33 -8.38
N ALA A 61 -2.08 28.86 -7.86
CA ALA A 61 -0.92 28.05 -7.45
C ALA A 61 -1.25 27.12 -6.29
N SER A 62 -2.03 27.59 -5.30
CA SER A 62 -2.53 26.77 -4.19
C SER A 62 -3.47 25.67 -4.68
N SER A 63 -4.36 25.98 -5.62
CA SER A 63 -5.27 25.03 -6.24
C SER A 63 -4.55 23.93 -7.04
N GLU A 64 -3.47 24.28 -7.76
CA GLU A 64 -2.65 23.33 -8.48
C GLU A 64 -1.89 22.38 -7.53
N ARG A 65 -1.34 22.90 -6.44
CA ARG A 65 -0.70 22.09 -5.38
C ARG A 65 -1.68 21.13 -4.73
N ASP A 66 -2.88 21.60 -4.42
CA ASP A 66 -3.93 20.78 -3.85
C ASP A 66 -4.32 19.65 -4.80
N ARG A 67 -4.42 19.91 -6.10
CA ARG A 67 -4.65 18.89 -7.12
C ARG A 67 -3.52 17.88 -7.22
N GLU A 68 -2.27 18.31 -7.20
CA GLU A 68 -1.11 17.41 -7.20
C GLU A 68 -1.09 16.51 -5.96
N LEU A 69 -1.39 17.07 -4.77
CA LEU A 69 -1.52 16.31 -3.54
C LEU A 69 -2.67 15.32 -3.60
N ASP A 70 -3.81 15.72 -4.12
CA ASP A 70 -4.98 14.85 -4.30
C ASP A 70 -4.68 13.71 -5.28
N LEU A 71 -3.95 13.97 -6.37
CA LEU A 71 -3.50 12.94 -7.31
C LEU A 71 -2.52 11.96 -6.66
N LEU A 72 -1.55 12.46 -5.88
CA LEU A 72 -0.60 11.63 -5.15
C LEU A 72 -1.30 10.77 -4.10
N LEU A 73 -2.23 11.34 -3.35
CA LEU A 73 -3.07 10.61 -2.41
C LEU A 73 -3.94 9.57 -3.13
N GLY A 74 -4.50 9.92 -4.29
CA GLY A 74 -5.26 9.02 -5.13
C GLY A 74 -4.45 7.80 -5.59
N ASP A 75 -3.21 7.97 -5.96
CA ASP A 75 -2.31 6.89 -6.34
C ASP A 75 -1.99 5.96 -5.15
N ARG A 76 -1.74 6.52 -3.97
CA ARG A 76 -1.54 5.74 -2.74
C ARG A 76 -2.79 4.95 -2.37
N GLU A 77 -3.95 5.55 -2.46
CA GLU A 77 -5.21 4.90 -2.16
C GLU A 77 -5.54 3.79 -3.15
N ARG A 78 -5.22 3.97 -4.43
CA ARG A 78 -5.35 2.93 -5.46
C ARG A 78 -4.39 1.76 -5.23
N GLU A 79 -3.16 2.04 -4.83
CA GLU A 79 -2.19 1.00 -4.46
C GLU A 79 -2.66 0.23 -3.23
N LYS A 80 -3.12 0.93 -2.21
CA LYS A 80 -3.72 0.33 -1.02
C LYS A 80 -4.91 -0.57 -1.38
N LEU A 81 -5.78 -0.09 -2.27
CA LEU A 81 -6.93 -0.86 -2.76
C LEU A 81 -6.49 -2.16 -3.45
N ARG A 82 -5.48 -2.09 -4.31
CA ARG A 82 -4.91 -3.28 -4.97
C ARG A 82 -4.36 -4.27 -3.95
N ASN A 83 -3.64 -3.79 -2.96
CA ASN A 83 -3.09 -4.63 -1.89
C ASN A 83 -4.20 -5.28 -1.06
N ILE A 84 -5.27 -4.57 -0.79
CA ILE A 84 -6.46 -5.11 -0.11
C ILE A 84 -7.13 -6.20 -0.94
N ASP A 85 -7.32 -5.97 -2.24
CA ASP A 85 -7.92 -6.94 -3.15
C ASP A 85 -7.06 -8.21 -3.28
N GLU A 86 -5.75 -8.08 -3.35
CA GLU A 86 -4.82 -9.21 -3.34
C GLU A 86 -4.90 -9.98 -2.02
N ALA A 87 -4.99 -9.29 -0.89
CA ALA A 87 -5.14 -9.93 0.42
C ALA A 87 -6.45 -10.71 0.53
N LEU A 88 -7.55 -10.16 0.01
CA LEU A 88 -8.83 -10.84 -0.06
C LEU A 88 -8.78 -12.08 -0.94
N LEU A 89 -8.10 -12.01 -2.06
CA LEU A 89 -7.87 -13.14 -2.95
C LEU A 89 -7.06 -14.24 -2.26
N LYS A 90 -6.01 -13.87 -1.53
CA LYS A 90 -5.21 -14.81 -0.74
C LYS A 90 -6.01 -15.51 0.36
N ILE A 91 -6.96 -14.83 0.99
CA ILE A 91 -7.87 -15.46 1.94
C ILE A 91 -8.71 -16.53 1.26
N THR A 92 -9.21 -16.25 0.07
CA THR A 92 -9.99 -17.20 -0.73
C THR A 92 -9.15 -18.41 -1.14
N ASP A 93 -7.89 -18.19 -1.51
CA ASP A 93 -6.94 -19.24 -1.93
C ASP A 93 -6.30 -19.99 -0.75
N GLY A 94 -6.49 -19.53 0.48
CA GLY A 94 -5.88 -20.10 1.67
C GLY A 94 -4.40 -19.76 1.87
N GLU A 95 -3.90 -18.75 1.18
CA GLU A 95 -2.50 -18.29 1.23
C GLU A 95 -2.30 -17.01 2.02
N TYR A 96 -3.33 -16.53 2.68
CA TYR A 96 -3.28 -15.30 3.47
C TYR A 96 -2.34 -15.44 4.69
N GLY A 97 -1.60 -14.38 4.97
CA GLY A 97 -0.70 -14.33 6.11
C GLY A 97 0.65 -14.99 5.90
N ILE A 98 1.00 -15.31 4.65
CA ILE A 98 2.29 -15.88 4.28
C ILE A 98 3.13 -14.82 3.59
N CYS A 99 4.38 -14.64 4.04
CA CYS A 99 5.32 -13.72 3.41
C CYS A 99 5.65 -14.18 1.99
N GLU A 100 5.59 -13.27 1.02
CA GLU A 100 5.88 -13.58 -0.39
C GLU A 100 7.37 -13.86 -0.66
N GLU A 101 8.26 -13.36 0.20
CA GLU A 101 9.71 -13.52 0.04
C GLU A 101 10.25 -14.79 0.72
N CYS A 102 9.99 -14.96 2.02
CA CYS A 102 10.53 -16.06 2.82
C CYS A 102 9.56 -17.22 3.01
N GLU A 103 8.32 -17.09 2.56
CA GLU A 103 7.25 -18.08 2.70
C GLU A 103 6.91 -18.46 4.15
N GLU A 104 7.40 -17.70 5.11
CA GLU A 104 7.05 -17.86 6.52
C GLU A 104 5.75 -17.14 6.87
N GLU A 105 5.12 -17.58 7.94
CA GLU A 105 3.90 -16.93 8.42
C GLU A 105 4.20 -15.51 8.93
N ILE A 106 3.39 -14.56 8.49
CA ILE A 106 3.43 -13.18 8.99
C ILE A 106 2.79 -13.18 10.39
N PRO A 107 3.44 -12.60 11.41
CA PRO A 107 2.87 -12.52 12.74
C PRO A 107 1.49 -11.85 12.77
N ILE A 108 0.58 -12.38 13.53
CA ILE A 108 -0.79 -11.85 13.69
C ILE A 108 -0.77 -10.40 14.17
N GLY A 109 0.18 -10.04 15.02
CA GLY A 109 0.35 -8.66 15.48
C GLY A 109 0.59 -7.67 14.36
N ARG A 110 1.36 -8.08 13.35
CA ARG A 110 1.57 -7.26 12.14
C ARG A 110 0.32 -7.21 11.26
N LEU A 111 -0.37 -8.32 11.09
CA LEU A 111 -1.61 -8.39 10.31
C LEU A 111 -2.75 -7.57 10.91
N LYS A 112 -2.79 -7.42 12.23
CA LYS A 112 -3.75 -6.54 12.90
C LYS A 112 -3.51 -5.06 12.60
N ILE A 113 -2.25 -4.67 12.44
CA ILE A 113 -1.86 -3.29 12.12
C ILE A 113 -1.96 -3.05 10.62
N VAL A 114 -1.46 -4.00 9.82
CA VAL A 114 -1.48 -3.93 8.35
C VAL A 114 -2.11 -5.21 7.81
N PRO A 115 -3.45 -5.28 7.70
CA PRO A 115 -4.15 -6.49 7.27
C PRO A 115 -3.79 -6.95 5.85
N PHE A 116 -3.35 -6.04 5.00
CA PHE A 116 -2.89 -6.32 3.64
C PHE A 116 -1.38 -6.50 3.51
N ALA A 117 -0.67 -6.79 4.59
CA ALA A 117 0.78 -7.01 4.58
C ALA A 117 1.15 -8.20 3.69
N ARG A 118 2.07 -7.99 2.77
CA ARG A 118 2.59 -8.99 1.84
C ARG A 118 3.88 -9.64 2.33
N TYR A 119 4.62 -8.91 3.17
CA TYR A 119 5.93 -9.29 3.67
C TYR A 119 5.98 -9.26 5.19
N CYS A 120 6.78 -10.12 5.78
CA CYS A 120 7.09 -10.01 7.20
C CYS A 120 7.96 -8.78 7.47
N VAL A 121 8.11 -8.38 8.73
CA VAL A 121 8.89 -7.20 9.12
C VAL A 121 10.32 -7.27 8.61
N ARG A 122 10.96 -8.44 8.71
CA ARG A 122 12.33 -8.67 8.26
C ARG A 122 12.48 -8.47 6.75
N CYS A 123 11.67 -9.14 5.95
CA CYS A 123 11.72 -9.04 4.49
C CYS A 123 11.33 -7.63 4.00
N LYS A 124 10.36 -7.01 4.63
CA LYS A 124 9.99 -5.62 4.31
C LYS A 124 11.14 -4.66 4.58
N ALA A 125 11.83 -4.78 5.71
CA ALA A 125 12.99 -3.98 6.02
C ALA A 125 14.13 -4.17 5.01
N ASP A 126 14.38 -5.40 4.56
CA ASP A 126 15.39 -5.69 3.55
C ASP A 126 15.04 -5.09 2.19
N ILE A 127 13.78 -5.17 1.77
CA ILE A 127 13.29 -4.54 0.53
C ILE A 127 13.46 -3.01 0.59
N GLU A 128 13.09 -2.40 1.69
CA GLU A 128 13.23 -0.95 1.89
C GLU A 128 14.70 -0.50 1.86
N LYS A 129 15.61 -1.29 2.44
CA LYS A 129 17.05 -1.03 2.37
C LYS A 129 17.57 -1.11 0.93
N GLN A 130 17.16 -2.13 0.18
CA GLN A 130 17.54 -2.27 -1.22
C GLN A 130 17.02 -1.11 -2.08
N GLN A 131 15.79 -0.70 -1.88
CA GLN A 131 15.19 0.44 -2.58
C GLN A 131 15.92 1.74 -2.25
N ALA A 132 16.28 1.97 -1.00
CA ALA A 132 17.02 3.15 -0.57
C ALA A 132 18.43 3.18 -1.17
N GLN A 133 19.12 2.04 -1.26
CA GLN A 133 20.44 1.93 -1.90
C GLN A 133 20.37 2.19 -3.40
N THR A 134 19.39 1.61 -4.08
CA THR A 134 19.16 1.82 -5.52
C THR A 134 18.87 3.29 -5.81
N LYS A 135 18.03 3.92 -5.03
CA LYS A 135 17.71 5.34 -5.16
C LYS A 135 18.93 6.22 -5.00
N ARG A 136 19.76 5.99 -3.98
CA ARG A 136 21.02 6.73 -3.78
C ARG A 136 21.97 6.57 -4.96
N PHE A 137 22.08 5.36 -5.48
CA PHE A 137 22.95 5.06 -6.62
C PHE A 137 22.50 5.80 -7.89
N GLU A 138 21.20 5.86 -8.12
CA GLU A 138 20.61 6.61 -9.22
C GLU A 138 20.83 8.13 -9.06
N GLU A 139 20.63 8.66 -7.88
CA GLU A 139 20.86 10.06 -7.56
C GLU A 139 22.34 10.44 -7.77
N ASP A 140 23.27 9.62 -7.28
CA ASP A 140 24.71 9.84 -7.48
C ASP A 140 25.12 9.77 -8.95
N ARG A 141 24.47 8.88 -9.72
CA ARG A 141 24.72 8.75 -11.15
C ARG A 141 24.27 10.01 -11.91
N VAL A 142 23.06 10.45 -11.64
CA VAL A 142 22.51 11.68 -12.24
C VAL A 142 23.36 12.89 -11.87
N TYR A 143 23.79 13.00 -10.63
CA TYR A 143 24.66 14.09 -10.17
C TYR A 143 26.01 14.11 -10.91
N ARG A 144 26.61 12.95 -11.14
CA ARG A 144 27.85 12.83 -11.92
C ARG A 144 27.66 13.21 -13.39
N GLU A 145 26.55 12.76 -13.99
CA GLU A 145 26.23 13.10 -15.38
C GLU A 145 26.07 14.61 -15.56
N ILE A 146 25.39 15.28 -14.64
CA ILE A 146 25.23 16.73 -14.63
C ILE A 146 26.59 17.42 -14.45
N ALA A 147 27.39 16.98 -13.47
CA ALA A 147 28.71 17.56 -13.22
C ALA A 147 29.70 17.39 -14.38
N MET A 148 29.61 16.26 -15.11
CA MET A 148 30.42 16.04 -16.33
C MET A 148 29.94 16.85 -17.52
N GLY A 149 28.62 17.13 -17.60
CA GLY A 149 28.04 17.95 -18.65
C GLY A 149 28.44 19.42 -18.58
N GLU A 150 28.76 19.93 -17.41
CA GLU A 150 29.22 21.31 -17.23
C GLU A 150 30.69 21.54 -17.64
N GLU A 151 31.51 20.49 -17.70
CA GLU A 151 32.91 20.61 -18.12
C GLU A 151 33.12 20.66 -19.64
N GLU A 152 32.13 20.29 -20.43
CA GLU A 152 32.20 20.31 -21.91
C GLU A 152 31.86 21.67 -22.55
N GLU A 153 31.35 22.63 -21.81
CA GLU A 153 30.95 23.95 -22.32
C GLU A 153 32.07 25.03 -22.21
N VAL A 154 33.30 24.67 -22.02
CA VAL A 154 34.41 25.63 -21.99
C VAL A 154 35.12 25.70 -23.33
#